data_1361de15aa3f73422154be7e4e900494
#
_entry.id   1361de15aa3f73422154be7e4e900494
#
_cell.length_a   1.000
_cell.length_b   1.000
_cell.length_c   1.000
_cell.angle_alpha   90.00
_cell.angle_beta   90.00
_cell.angle_gamma   90.00
#
_symmetry.space_group_name_H-M   'P 1'
#
loop_
_entity.id
_entity.type
_entity.pdbx_description
1 polymer ?
#
loop_
_entity_poly.entity_id
_entity_poly.type
_entity_poly.pdbx_seq_one_letter_code
_entity_poly.pdbx_strand_id
1 'polypeptide(L)'
;YSQLTEDQIPRYVSGFLGAVADLNRRTRHKFEHVETAGDGLYMVFEDALDAAHYALELSALATGTDWTAHGLPANFNLRIALHCGPVYCGRDPVTQGLLFTGPHTSRAARIEPITPPGQVYASSAFAAVTAARGADGIVMRYVGRTPLAKRSGSLALYHLQPAH
;
A
#
# COMPACT_ATOMS: atom_id res chain seq x y z
N TYR A 1 -8.90 -6.65 -3.92
CA TYR A 1 -9.70 -7.40 -2.96
C TYR A 1 -10.33 -8.62 -3.64
N SER A 2 -9.82 -9.80 -3.33
CA SER A 2 -10.07 -11.02 -4.11
C SER A 2 -11.39 -11.74 -3.77
N GLN A 3 -12.18 -11.21 -2.84
CA GLN A 3 -13.42 -11.84 -2.40
C GLN A 3 -14.69 -11.22 -3.01
N LEU A 4 -14.52 -10.41 -4.05
CA LEU A 4 -15.65 -9.77 -4.70
C LEU A 4 -16.34 -10.71 -5.67
N THR A 5 -17.68 -10.63 -5.73
CA THR A 5 -18.45 -11.32 -6.75
C THR A 5 -18.38 -10.56 -8.07
N GLU A 6 -18.77 -11.22 -9.16
CA GLU A 6 -18.67 -10.61 -10.49
C GLU A 6 -19.44 -9.29 -10.60
N ASP A 7 -20.61 -9.21 -9.99
CA ASP A 7 -21.41 -8.00 -10.01
C ASP A 7 -20.82 -6.89 -9.15
N GLN A 8 -19.91 -7.19 -8.24
CA GLN A 8 -19.23 -6.21 -7.41
C GLN A 8 -17.99 -5.62 -8.08
N ILE A 9 -17.46 -6.24 -9.14
CA ILE A 9 -16.26 -5.76 -9.80
C ILE A 9 -16.45 -4.35 -10.39
N PRO A 10 -17.52 -4.05 -11.14
CA PRO A 10 -17.73 -2.67 -11.61
C PRO A 10 -17.86 -1.66 -10.46
N ARG A 11 -18.43 -2.10 -9.33
CA ARG A 11 -18.60 -1.23 -8.15
C ARG A 11 -17.27 -1.00 -7.45
N TYR A 12 -16.37 -1.99 -7.45
CA TYR A 12 -15.00 -1.82 -6.99
C TYR A 12 -14.27 -0.77 -7.84
N VAL A 13 -14.40 -0.85 -9.17
CA VAL A 13 -13.74 0.10 -10.06
C VAL A 13 -14.30 1.51 -9.87
N SER A 14 -15.61 1.69 -9.89
CA SER A 14 -16.21 3.02 -9.78
C SER A 14 -16.15 3.57 -8.36
N GLY A 15 -16.39 2.74 -7.35
CA GLY A 15 -16.43 3.19 -5.96
C GLY A 15 -15.06 3.27 -5.34
N PHE A 16 -14.34 2.16 -5.27
CA PHE A 16 -13.05 2.14 -4.58
C PHE A 16 -11.94 2.82 -5.40
N LEU A 17 -11.73 2.41 -6.64
CA LEU A 17 -10.69 3.03 -7.46
C LEU A 17 -11.00 4.50 -7.74
N GLY A 18 -12.28 4.86 -7.85
CA GLY A 18 -12.70 6.25 -7.98
C GLY A 18 -12.32 7.07 -6.76
N ALA A 19 -12.53 6.52 -5.55
CA ALA A 19 -12.14 7.18 -4.30
C ALA A 19 -10.62 7.35 -4.21
N VAL A 20 -9.85 6.33 -4.63
CA VAL A 20 -8.38 6.43 -4.67
C VAL A 20 -7.94 7.51 -5.65
N ALA A 21 -8.57 7.59 -6.82
CA ALA A 21 -8.27 8.64 -7.79
C ALA A 21 -8.51 10.04 -7.21
N ASP A 22 -9.60 10.22 -6.45
CA ASP A 22 -9.88 11.47 -5.76
C ASP A 22 -8.83 11.79 -4.71
N LEU A 23 -8.43 10.79 -3.92
CA LEU A 23 -7.35 10.96 -2.95
C LEU A 23 -6.06 11.38 -3.64
N ASN A 24 -5.71 10.75 -4.74
CA ASN A 24 -4.48 11.05 -5.47
C ASN A 24 -4.46 12.48 -6.03
N ARG A 25 -5.63 13.05 -6.35
CA ARG A 25 -5.72 14.43 -6.81
C ARG A 25 -5.55 15.45 -5.68
N ARG A 26 -5.96 15.10 -4.45
CA ARG A 26 -5.94 16.05 -3.31
C ARG A 26 -4.82 15.83 -2.32
N THR A 27 -4.10 14.70 -2.41
CA THR A 27 -3.00 14.42 -1.48
C THR A 27 -1.83 15.36 -1.71
N ARG A 28 -1.15 15.72 -0.63
CA ARG A 28 0.10 16.50 -0.67
C ARG A 28 1.33 15.62 -0.85
N HIS A 29 1.16 14.30 -0.75
CA HIS A 29 2.28 13.36 -0.77
C HIS A 29 2.50 12.89 -2.21
N LYS A 30 3.72 13.11 -2.70
CA LYS A 30 4.04 12.88 -4.11
C LYS A 30 4.46 11.44 -4.34
N PHE A 31 3.84 10.81 -5.33
CA PHE A 31 4.25 9.50 -5.80
C PHE A 31 4.83 9.61 -7.21
N GLU A 32 5.80 8.72 -7.51
CA GLU A 32 6.44 8.68 -8.82
C GLU A 32 5.64 7.86 -9.83
N HIS A 33 4.92 6.85 -9.34
CA HIS A 33 4.22 5.91 -10.21
C HIS A 33 3.07 5.27 -9.47
N VAL A 34 1.99 5.00 -10.17
CA VAL A 34 0.87 4.21 -9.66
C VAL A 34 0.35 3.33 -10.78
N GLU A 35 0.04 2.08 -10.44
CA GLU A 35 -0.61 1.17 -11.37
C GLU A 35 -1.57 0.26 -10.64
N THR A 36 -2.60 -0.19 -11.35
CA THR A 36 -3.49 -1.23 -10.85
C THR A 36 -3.01 -2.58 -11.35
N ALA A 37 -3.04 -3.58 -10.49
CA ALA A 37 -2.61 -4.93 -10.81
C ALA A 37 -3.62 -5.91 -10.22
N GLY A 38 -4.50 -6.44 -11.07
CA GLY A 38 -5.59 -7.28 -10.60
C GLY A 38 -6.50 -6.51 -9.65
N ASP A 39 -6.64 -7.00 -8.44
CA ASP A 39 -7.44 -6.36 -7.38
C ASP A 39 -6.59 -5.47 -6.45
N GLY A 40 -5.36 -5.15 -6.85
CA GLY A 40 -4.44 -4.39 -6.03
C GLY A 40 -3.94 -3.11 -6.68
N LEU A 41 -3.23 -2.35 -5.87
CA LEU A 41 -2.53 -1.14 -6.29
C LEU A 41 -1.05 -1.29 -5.97
N TYR A 42 -0.21 -0.85 -6.88
CA TYR A 42 1.22 -0.75 -6.67
C TYR A 42 1.64 0.70 -6.88
N MET A 43 2.37 1.26 -5.92
CA MET A 43 2.81 2.64 -5.99
C MET A 43 4.28 2.74 -5.62
N VAL A 44 4.96 3.68 -6.25
CA VAL A 44 6.36 3.98 -5.99
C VAL A 44 6.47 5.42 -5.52
N PHE A 45 7.19 5.64 -4.43
CA PHE A 45 7.46 6.96 -3.87
C PHE A 45 8.97 7.16 -3.80
N GLU A 46 9.41 8.38 -4.05
CA GLU A 46 10.81 8.73 -3.86
C GLU A 46 11.15 8.92 -2.38
N ASP A 47 10.21 9.47 -1.62
CA ASP A 47 10.39 9.77 -0.19
C ASP A 47 9.57 8.81 0.67
N ALA A 48 10.24 8.13 1.60
CA ALA A 48 9.58 7.19 2.51
C ALA A 48 8.51 7.89 3.38
N LEU A 49 8.72 9.13 3.79
CA LEU A 49 7.70 9.87 4.55
C LEU A 49 6.44 10.10 3.74
N ASP A 50 6.57 10.45 2.46
CA ASP A 50 5.41 10.59 1.58
C ASP A 50 4.66 9.26 1.46
N ALA A 51 5.38 8.15 1.31
CA ALA A 51 4.77 6.84 1.24
C ALA A 51 4.04 6.49 2.53
N ALA A 52 4.66 6.75 3.68
CA ALA A 52 4.06 6.45 4.98
C ALA A 52 2.79 7.26 5.21
N HIS A 53 2.84 8.56 4.98
CA HIS A 53 1.67 9.43 5.17
C HIS A 53 0.56 9.10 4.18
N TYR A 54 0.90 8.83 2.92
CA TYR A 54 -0.10 8.43 1.93
C TYR A 54 -0.78 7.12 2.33
N ALA A 55 0.00 6.13 2.80
CA ALA A 55 -0.56 4.86 3.24
C ALA A 55 -1.56 5.05 4.37
N LEU A 56 -1.28 5.96 5.31
CA LEU A 56 -2.20 6.26 6.40
C LEU A 56 -3.44 7.01 5.89
N GLU A 57 -3.30 7.92 4.93
CA GLU A 57 -4.44 8.58 4.29
C GLU A 57 -5.34 7.55 3.58
N LEU A 58 -4.72 6.63 2.85
CA LEU A 58 -5.46 5.59 2.13
C LEU A 58 -6.17 4.65 3.09
N SER A 59 -5.50 4.26 4.16
CA SER A 59 -6.10 3.43 5.21
C SER A 59 -7.28 4.12 5.88
N ALA A 60 -7.15 5.41 6.17
CA ALA A 60 -8.25 6.21 6.76
C ALA A 60 -9.44 6.31 5.79
N LEU A 61 -9.16 6.48 4.51
CA LEU A 61 -10.21 6.50 3.47
C LEU A 61 -10.96 5.17 3.46
N ALA A 62 -10.23 4.06 3.45
CA ALA A 62 -10.85 2.73 3.39
C ALA A 62 -11.66 2.43 4.65
N THR A 63 -11.15 2.80 5.82
CA THR A 63 -11.83 2.53 7.08
C THR A 63 -13.02 3.47 7.30
N GLY A 64 -12.92 4.71 6.85
CA GLY A 64 -13.93 5.75 7.08
C GLY A 64 -15.07 5.79 6.07
N THR A 65 -15.05 4.97 5.02
CA THR A 65 -16.06 4.99 3.96
C THR A 65 -17.08 3.88 4.20
N ASP A 66 -18.38 4.20 4.01
CA ASP A 66 -19.42 3.18 4.00
C ASP A 66 -19.46 2.52 2.62
N TRP A 67 -18.78 1.39 2.51
CA TRP A 67 -18.67 0.68 1.23
C TRP A 67 -19.98 0.04 0.80
N THR A 68 -20.89 -0.23 1.73
CA THR A 68 -22.22 -0.77 1.36
C THR A 68 -23.01 0.22 0.52
N ALA A 69 -22.79 1.51 0.73
CA ALA A 69 -23.41 2.56 -0.11
C ALA A 69 -22.88 2.50 -1.55
N HIS A 70 -21.74 1.88 -1.77
CA HIS A 70 -21.14 1.68 -3.11
C HIS A 70 -21.40 0.28 -3.64
N GLY A 71 -22.20 -0.53 -2.96
CA GLY A 71 -22.48 -1.90 -3.37
C GLY A 71 -21.37 -2.89 -3.08
N LEU A 72 -20.47 -2.55 -2.17
CA LEU A 72 -19.36 -3.40 -1.75
C LEU A 72 -19.63 -3.99 -0.38
N PRO A 73 -18.92 -5.07 0.02
CA PRO A 73 -19.13 -5.67 1.34
C PRO A 73 -18.88 -4.68 2.48
N ALA A 74 -19.64 -4.82 3.58
CA ALA A 74 -19.48 -3.95 4.74
C ALA A 74 -18.07 -4.08 5.37
N ASN A 75 -17.44 -5.25 5.26
CA ASN A 75 -16.10 -5.50 5.77
C ASN A 75 -15.00 -5.24 4.74
N PHE A 76 -15.33 -4.59 3.62
CA PHE A 76 -14.33 -4.23 2.62
C PHE A 76 -13.28 -3.34 3.26
N ASN A 77 -12.01 -3.75 3.14
CA ASN A 77 -10.89 -2.99 3.66
C ASN A 77 -9.61 -3.37 2.93
N LEU A 78 -8.54 -2.65 3.20
CA LEU A 78 -7.28 -2.81 2.51
C LEU A 78 -6.23 -3.46 3.41
N ARG A 79 -5.30 -4.12 2.76
CA ARG A 79 -4.02 -4.51 3.34
C ARG A 79 -2.94 -3.70 2.65
N ILE A 80 -2.16 -2.95 3.41
CA ILE A 80 -1.16 -2.05 2.86
C ILE A 80 0.21 -2.47 3.36
N ALA A 81 1.15 -2.66 2.44
CA ALA A 81 2.51 -3.04 2.76
C ALA A 81 3.48 -1.99 2.24
N LEU A 82 4.44 -1.62 3.06
CA LEU A 82 5.47 -0.64 2.75
C LEU A 82 6.85 -1.27 2.86
N HIS A 83 7.68 -1.01 1.88
CA HIS A 83 9.07 -1.43 1.89
C HIS A 83 9.91 -0.42 1.11
N CYS A 84 11.17 -0.28 1.46
CA CYS A 84 12.07 0.61 0.73
C CYS A 84 13.33 -0.12 0.32
N GLY A 85 13.93 0.36 -0.75
CA GLY A 85 15.17 -0.15 -1.30
C GLY A 85 15.32 0.34 -2.74
N PRO A 86 16.49 0.15 -3.34
CA PRO A 86 16.68 0.53 -4.74
C PRO A 86 15.70 -0.20 -5.65
N VAL A 87 15.12 0.55 -6.56
CA VAL A 87 14.18 0.05 -7.55
C VAL A 87 14.69 0.46 -8.93
N TYR A 88 14.79 -0.50 -9.84
CA TYR A 88 15.12 -0.18 -11.22
C TYR A 88 13.98 0.62 -11.84
N CYS A 89 14.34 1.73 -12.47
CA CYS A 89 13.38 2.57 -13.19
C CYS A 89 13.86 2.73 -14.61
N GLY A 90 13.03 2.36 -15.58
CA GLY A 90 13.36 2.49 -16.99
C GLY A 90 12.11 2.44 -17.83
N ARG A 91 12.29 2.34 -19.14
CA ARG A 91 11.18 2.21 -20.08
C ARG A 91 10.97 0.75 -20.42
N ASP A 92 9.74 0.29 -20.29
CA ASP A 92 9.35 -1.05 -20.68
C ASP A 92 9.29 -1.13 -22.21
N PRO A 93 10.11 -1.99 -22.85
CA PRO A 93 10.10 -2.09 -24.31
C PRO A 93 8.76 -2.62 -24.87
N VAL A 94 8.01 -3.38 -24.05
CA VAL A 94 6.74 -3.96 -24.48
C VAL A 94 5.62 -2.94 -24.44
N THR A 95 5.49 -2.24 -23.30
CA THR A 95 4.38 -1.31 -23.08
C THR A 95 4.71 0.12 -23.46
N GLN A 96 5.99 0.45 -23.65
CA GLN A 96 6.50 1.80 -23.88
C GLN A 96 6.33 2.75 -22.69
N GLY A 97 5.80 2.25 -21.57
CA GLY A 97 5.64 3.00 -20.33
C GLY A 97 6.83 2.88 -19.40
N LEU A 98 6.73 3.53 -18.24
CA LEU A 98 7.75 3.40 -17.20
C LEU A 98 7.67 2.04 -16.54
N LEU A 99 8.83 1.48 -16.22
CA LEU A 99 8.96 0.19 -15.55
C LEU A 99 9.71 0.40 -14.24
N PHE A 100 9.10 -0.03 -13.13
CA PHE A 100 9.73 -0.05 -11.81
C PHE A 100 9.80 -1.50 -11.35
N THR A 101 10.99 -2.03 -11.20
CA THR A 101 11.15 -3.45 -10.88
C THR A 101 12.39 -3.68 -10.02
N GLY A 102 12.49 -4.87 -9.45
CA GLY A 102 13.61 -5.30 -8.65
C GLY A 102 13.17 -6.10 -7.43
N PRO A 103 14.12 -6.61 -6.63
CA PRO A 103 13.79 -7.45 -5.47
C PRO A 103 12.99 -6.71 -4.39
N HIS A 104 13.11 -5.39 -4.30
CA HIS A 104 12.39 -4.62 -3.28
C HIS A 104 10.92 -4.45 -3.63
N THR A 105 10.55 -4.37 -4.91
CA THR A 105 9.14 -4.39 -5.31
C THR A 105 8.50 -5.74 -5.01
N SER A 106 9.21 -6.83 -5.28
CA SER A 106 8.74 -8.18 -4.96
C SER A 106 8.56 -8.37 -3.47
N ARG A 107 9.42 -7.77 -2.65
CA ARG A 107 9.35 -7.91 -1.21
C ARG A 107 8.09 -7.23 -0.64
N ALA A 108 7.76 -6.04 -1.11
CA ALA A 108 6.51 -5.38 -0.72
C ALA A 108 5.31 -6.27 -1.07
N ALA A 109 5.33 -6.88 -2.25
CA ALA A 109 4.26 -7.78 -2.69
C ALA A 109 4.16 -9.05 -1.82
N ARG A 110 5.21 -9.44 -1.11
CA ARG A 110 5.19 -10.58 -0.18
C ARG A 110 4.72 -10.21 1.21
N ILE A 111 4.85 -8.93 1.60
CA ILE A 111 4.36 -8.44 2.89
C ILE A 111 2.85 -8.24 2.87
N GLU A 112 2.29 -7.76 1.75
CA GLU A 112 0.87 -7.45 1.67
C GLU A 112 -0.03 -8.61 2.06
N PRO A 113 0.16 -9.85 1.55
CA PRO A 113 -0.76 -10.96 1.86
C PRO A 113 -0.79 -11.36 3.33
N ILE A 114 0.26 -11.06 4.10
CA ILE A 114 0.32 -11.39 5.52
C ILE A 114 -0.08 -10.22 6.41
N THR A 115 -0.46 -9.09 5.81
CA THR A 115 -0.91 -7.92 6.55
C THR A 115 -2.39 -8.08 6.89
N PRO A 116 -2.80 -7.87 8.14
CA PRO A 116 -4.22 -7.94 8.49
C PRO A 116 -5.02 -6.85 7.75
N PRO A 117 -6.28 -7.14 7.37
CA PRO A 117 -7.12 -6.12 6.75
C PRO A 117 -7.28 -4.89 7.65
N GLY A 118 -7.23 -3.70 7.05
CA GLY A 118 -7.35 -2.45 7.79
C GLY A 118 -6.05 -1.97 8.41
N GLN A 119 -4.95 -2.68 8.23
CA GLN A 119 -3.67 -2.31 8.83
C GLN A 119 -2.62 -1.98 7.76
N VAL A 120 -1.63 -1.22 8.20
CA VAL A 120 -0.48 -0.83 7.37
C VAL A 120 0.76 -1.45 8.00
N TYR A 121 1.38 -2.38 7.30
CA TYR A 121 2.63 -3.01 7.73
C TYR A 121 3.80 -2.47 6.93
N ALA A 122 4.94 -2.36 7.60
CA ALA A 122 6.18 -1.90 6.97
C ALA A 122 7.33 -2.81 7.35
N SER A 123 8.27 -3.00 6.44
CA SER A 123 9.52 -3.68 6.75
C SER A 123 10.35 -2.87 7.74
N SER A 124 11.27 -3.53 8.46
CA SER A 124 12.19 -2.83 9.36
C SER A 124 13.05 -1.82 8.60
N ALA A 125 13.42 -2.12 7.35
CA ALA A 125 14.16 -1.18 6.51
C ALA A 125 13.36 0.10 6.27
N PHE A 126 12.08 -0.03 5.95
CA PHE A 126 11.20 1.13 5.76
C PHE A 126 11.04 1.91 7.06
N ALA A 127 10.80 1.21 8.18
CA ALA A 127 10.64 1.85 9.48
C ALA A 127 11.89 2.64 9.87
N ALA A 128 13.08 2.10 9.62
CA ALA A 128 14.34 2.76 9.94
C ALA A 128 14.53 4.05 9.12
N VAL A 129 14.25 3.99 7.81
CA VAL A 129 14.37 5.16 6.94
C VAL A 129 13.36 6.24 7.34
N THR A 130 12.14 5.84 7.63
CA THR A 130 11.08 6.76 8.05
C THR A 130 11.43 7.44 9.37
N ALA A 131 11.93 6.67 10.34
CA ALA A 131 12.36 7.23 11.63
C ALA A 131 13.53 8.21 11.46
N ALA A 132 14.49 7.88 10.59
CA ALA A 132 15.63 8.75 10.31
C ALA A 132 15.22 10.06 9.63
N ARG A 133 14.11 10.06 8.91
CA ARG A 133 13.56 11.25 8.27
C ARG A 133 12.72 12.13 9.22
N GLY A 134 12.56 11.71 10.49
CA GLY A 134 11.76 12.44 11.45
C GLY A 134 10.26 12.17 11.26
N ALA A 135 9.82 10.99 11.64
CA ALA A 135 8.47 10.50 11.39
C ALA A 135 7.41 11.14 12.29
N ASP A 136 7.27 12.46 12.23
CA ASP A 136 6.27 13.19 13.00
C ASP A 136 4.87 12.80 12.55
N GLY A 137 3.99 12.54 13.51
CA GLY A 137 2.62 12.17 13.23
C GLY A 137 2.43 10.67 12.93
N ILE A 138 3.48 9.86 13.03
CA ILE A 138 3.43 8.43 12.76
C ILE A 138 3.94 7.65 13.96
N VAL A 139 3.16 6.65 14.39
CA VAL A 139 3.57 5.67 15.40
C VAL A 139 3.90 4.37 14.69
N MET A 140 5.09 3.82 14.96
CA MET A 140 5.54 2.55 14.41
C MET A 140 5.70 1.56 15.56
N ARG A 141 4.91 0.49 15.53
CA ARG A 141 4.92 -0.54 16.58
C ARG A 141 5.47 -1.83 16.04
N TYR A 142 6.49 -2.36 16.70
CA TYR A 142 7.10 -3.64 16.29
C TYR A 142 6.09 -4.78 16.43
N VAL A 143 5.92 -5.56 15.38
CA VAL A 143 4.99 -6.68 15.33
C VAL A 143 5.70 -8.01 15.61
N GLY A 144 6.97 -8.10 15.22
CA GLY A 144 7.75 -9.32 15.32
C GLY A 144 8.34 -9.73 13.98
N ARG A 145 9.09 -10.83 13.99
CA ARG A 145 9.62 -11.42 12.76
C ARG A 145 8.57 -12.39 12.23
N THR A 146 8.09 -12.12 11.03
CA THR A 146 6.96 -12.82 10.44
C THR A 146 7.38 -13.51 9.14
N PRO A 147 7.01 -14.78 8.93
CA PRO A 147 7.24 -15.43 7.65
C PRO A 147 6.49 -14.72 6.53
N LEU A 148 7.16 -14.54 5.40
CA LEU A 148 6.57 -13.88 4.23
C LEU A 148 5.85 -14.89 3.36
N ALA A 149 4.94 -14.38 2.52
CA ALA A 149 4.19 -15.18 1.57
C ALA A 149 5.14 -15.91 0.60
N LYS A 150 4.68 -17.06 0.09
CA LYS A 150 5.39 -17.88 -0.91
C LYS A 150 6.79 -18.29 -0.48
N ARG A 151 6.96 -18.53 0.82
CA ARG A 151 8.24 -19.00 1.39
C ARG A 151 9.42 -18.07 1.09
N SER A 152 9.16 -16.77 1.07
CA SER A 152 10.17 -15.75 0.79
C SER A 152 11.01 -15.36 2.02
N GLY A 153 11.10 -16.25 3.01
CA GLY A 153 11.83 -15.99 4.24
C GLY A 153 10.97 -15.28 5.26
N SER A 154 11.60 -14.58 6.20
CA SER A 154 10.91 -13.81 7.23
C SER A 154 11.51 -12.42 7.36
N LEU A 155 10.69 -11.48 7.82
CA LEU A 155 11.13 -10.10 8.06
C LEU A 155 10.62 -9.61 9.39
N ALA A 156 11.40 -8.73 10.01
CA ALA A 156 10.91 -7.90 11.10
C ALA A 156 9.95 -6.86 10.53
N LEU A 157 8.74 -6.80 11.07
CA LEU A 157 7.68 -5.95 10.56
C LEU A 157 7.20 -4.98 11.64
N TYR A 158 6.70 -3.84 11.19
CA TYR A 158 6.13 -2.80 12.03
C TYR A 158 4.73 -2.45 11.56
N HIS A 159 3.86 -2.16 12.52
CA HIS A 159 2.52 -1.65 12.24
C HIS A 159 2.56 -0.12 12.34
N LEU A 160 2.15 0.56 11.28
CA LEU A 160 2.10 2.01 11.23
C LEU A 160 0.70 2.51 11.57
N GLN A 161 0.64 3.53 12.41
CA GLN A 161 -0.61 4.18 12.81
C GLN A 161 -0.38 5.69 12.88
N PRO A 162 -1.44 6.50 12.68
CA PRO A 162 -1.30 7.94 12.93
C PRO A 162 -1.10 8.18 14.42
N ALA A 163 -0.24 9.14 14.75
CA ALA A 163 -0.12 9.62 16.11
C ALA A 163 -1.33 10.47 16.48
N HIS A 164 -1.73 10.41 17.72
CA HIS A 164 -2.88 11.18 18.23
C HIS A 164 -2.43 12.46 18.91
#